data_28f686ebdf4896251d762d2269f4458c
#
_entry.id   28f686ebdf4896251d762d2269f4458c
#
_cell.length_a   1.000
_cell.length_b   1.000
_cell.length_c   1.000
_cell.angle_alpha   90.00
_cell.angle_beta   90.00
_cell.angle_gamma   90.00
#
_symmetry.space_group_name_H-M   'P 1'
#
loop_
_entity.id
_entity.type
_entity.pdbx_description
1 polymer ?
#
loop_
_entity_poly.entity_id
_entity_poly.type
_entity_poly.pdbx_seq_one_letter_code
_entity_poly.pdbx_strand_id
1 'polypeptide(L)'
;RMIHAMIDLETLSTNPEAVILTVGGVKFDPYNTIEPSQGMYFRVDVDSQTAKGRDVMQDTLDWWATQPKEISDEALGDKDRISLEEMIKTINKWSVGVDVFWCQGPLFDYAILQNIYKQLGHPVPWQYWQIRDSRTLFSLVPKDPNEQRTGMHNALEDCYFQAKKVQKIYKQLNIK
;
A
#
# COMPACT_ATOMS: atom_id res chain seq x y z
N ARG A 1 0.19 -23.30 6.02
CA ARG A 1 0.79 -22.36 5.06
C ARG A 1 0.35 -20.93 5.35
N MET A 2 1.31 -20.05 5.49
CA MET A 2 1.03 -18.65 5.77
C MET A 2 0.79 -17.85 4.48
N ILE A 3 -0.19 -16.96 4.52
CA ILE A 3 -0.47 -16.01 3.45
C ILE A 3 -0.03 -14.64 3.91
N HIS A 4 0.87 -14.02 3.20
CA HIS A 4 1.32 -12.66 3.44
C HIS A 4 0.68 -11.72 2.43
N ALA A 5 0.42 -10.49 2.85
CA ALA A 5 -0.07 -9.42 1.99
C ALA A 5 0.92 -8.27 1.99
N MET A 6 1.04 -7.59 0.86
CA MET A 6 1.75 -6.33 0.72
C MET A 6 0.73 -5.27 0.33
N ILE A 7 0.68 -4.16 1.05
CA ILE A 7 -0.23 -3.04 0.78
C ILE A 7 0.58 -1.78 0.53
N ASP A 8 0.11 -0.96 -0.39
CA ASP A 8 0.69 0.34 -0.72
C ASP A 8 -0.41 1.35 -0.98
N LEU A 9 -0.18 2.60 -0.61
CA LEU A 9 -1.10 3.72 -0.82
C LEU A 9 -0.43 4.82 -1.62
N GLU A 10 -1.22 5.52 -2.44
CA GLU A 10 -0.90 6.85 -2.93
C GLU A 10 -1.83 7.85 -2.26
N THR A 11 -1.31 8.99 -1.84
CA THR A 11 -2.04 9.93 -0.97
C THR A 11 -1.77 11.39 -1.34
N LEU A 12 -2.55 12.29 -0.75
CA LEU A 12 -2.32 13.74 -0.85
C LEU A 12 -1.63 14.34 0.38
N SER A 13 -1.20 13.51 1.32
CA SER A 13 -0.50 13.95 2.53
C SER A 13 0.31 12.79 3.09
N THR A 14 1.30 13.11 3.92
CA THR A 14 2.08 12.11 4.67
C THR A 14 1.62 11.99 6.12
N ASN A 15 0.64 12.76 6.54
CA ASN A 15 0.05 12.67 7.87
C ASN A 15 -0.94 11.51 7.96
N PRO A 16 -1.21 10.97 9.17
CA PRO A 16 -2.18 9.88 9.33
C PRO A 16 -3.59 10.21 8.81
N GLU A 17 -3.97 11.50 8.84
CA GLU A 17 -5.27 11.98 8.37
C GLU A 17 -5.33 12.20 6.86
N ALA A 18 -4.34 11.72 6.12
CA ALA A 18 -4.22 11.96 4.68
C ALA A 18 -5.45 11.54 3.87
N VAL A 19 -5.72 12.32 2.83
CA VAL A 19 -6.60 11.88 1.75
C VAL A 19 -5.91 10.74 1.00
N ILE A 20 -6.59 9.61 0.85
CA ILE A 20 -6.12 8.44 0.10
C ILE A 20 -6.57 8.58 -1.35
N LEU A 21 -5.64 8.47 -2.28
CA LEU A 21 -5.90 8.50 -3.73
C LEU A 21 -6.13 7.11 -4.28
N THR A 22 -5.19 6.19 -4.02
CA THR A 22 -5.24 4.82 -4.52
C THR A 22 -4.78 3.84 -3.47
N VAL A 23 -5.27 2.62 -3.55
CA VAL A 23 -4.87 1.50 -2.70
C VAL A 23 -4.47 0.34 -3.60
N GLY A 24 -3.30 -0.23 -3.35
CA GLY A 24 -2.84 -1.45 -4.00
C GLY A 24 -2.52 -2.53 -3.00
N GLY A 25 -2.64 -3.77 -3.42
CA GLY A 25 -2.26 -4.90 -2.60
C GLY A 25 -2.03 -6.16 -3.43
N VAL A 26 -1.15 -7.02 -2.96
CA VAL A 26 -0.95 -8.35 -3.53
C VAL A 26 -0.76 -9.36 -2.39
N LYS A 27 -1.01 -10.63 -2.68
CA LYS A 27 -0.76 -11.72 -1.74
C LYS A 27 0.42 -12.54 -2.23
N PHE A 28 1.21 -13.05 -1.29
CA PHE A 28 2.40 -13.82 -1.63
C PHE A 28 2.81 -14.74 -0.48
N ASP A 29 3.65 -15.70 -0.79
CA ASP A 29 4.32 -16.53 0.19
C ASP A 29 5.81 -16.15 0.18
N PRO A 30 6.36 -15.59 1.28
CA PRO A 30 7.75 -15.15 1.29
C PRO A 30 8.75 -16.31 1.30
N TYR A 31 8.29 -17.53 1.60
CA TYR A 31 9.16 -18.71 1.75
C TYR A 31 9.41 -19.46 0.43
N ASN A 32 8.87 -18.95 -0.68
CA ASN A 32 9.11 -19.49 -2.00
C ASN A 32 9.20 -18.36 -3.04
N THR A 33 9.31 -18.73 -4.32
CA THR A 33 9.45 -17.77 -5.43
C THR A 33 8.23 -17.75 -6.35
N ILE A 34 7.09 -18.27 -5.88
CA ILE A 34 5.85 -18.22 -6.64
C ILE A 34 5.44 -16.74 -6.80
N GLU A 35 5.07 -16.35 -8.01
CA GLU A 35 4.68 -14.99 -8.35
C GLU A 35 3.58 -14.50 -7.40
N PRO A 36 3.71 -13.31 -6.82
CA PRO A 36 2.62 -12.70 -6.06
C PRO A 36 1.35 -12.61 -6.91
N SER A 37 0.20 -12.74 -6.27
CA SER A 37 -1.08 -12.82 -6.98
C SER A 37 -2.21 -12.19 -6.15
N GLN A 38 -3.45 -12.41 -6.58
CA GLN A 38 -4.65 -11.88 -5.94
C GLN A 38 -4.53 -10.37 -5.70
N GLY A 39 -4.18 -9.66 -6.76
CA GLY A 39 -4.02 -8.22 -6.72
C GLY A 39 -5.31 -7.50 -6.36
N MET A 40 -5.16 -6.46 -5.56
CA MET A 40 -6.21 -5.50 -5.25
C MET A 40 -5.73 -4.14 -5.74
N TYR A 41 -6.57 -3.44 -6.50
CA TYR A 41 -6.27 -2.08 -6.88
C TYR A 41 -7.56 -1.31 -7.07
N PHE A 42 -7.65 -0.13 -6.48
CA PHE A 42 -8.77 0.77 -6.71
C PHE A 42 -8.38 2.21 -6.39
N ARG A 43 -9.16 3.12 -6.93
CA ARG A 43 -9.04 4.56 -6.73
C ARG A 43 -10.19 5.01 -5.85
N VAL A 44 -9.89 5.86 -4.87
CA VAL A 44 -10.85 6.25 -3.83
C VAL A 44 -11.40 7.64 -4.12
N ASP A 45 -12.68 7.84 -3.87
CA ASP A 45 -13.30 9.15 -3.99
C ASP A 45 -12.58 10.17 -3.09
N VAL A 46 -12.21 11.30 -3.68
CA VAL A 46 -11.46 12.35 -2.98
C VAL A 46 -12.39 13.33 -2.26
N ASP A 47 -13.47 13.75 -2.91
CA ASP A 47 -14.34 14.81 -2.40
C ASP A 47 -15.00 14.43 -1.07
N SER A 48 -15.42 13.19 -0.91
CA SER A 48 -15.98 12.73 0.37
C SER A 48 -14.96 12.76 1.50
N GLN A 49 -13.69 12.56 1.19
CA GLN A 49 -12.62 12.62 2.18
C GLN A 49 -12.33 14.07 2.60
N THR A 50 -12.21 14.99 1.65
CA THR A 50 -12.00 16.41 1.95
C THR A 50 -13.20 17.01 2.68
N ALA A 51 -14.42 16.58 2.35
CA ALA A 51 -15.64 16.99 3.07
C ALA A 51 -15.62 16.54 4.53
N LYS A 52 -14.91 15.47 4.87
CA LYS A 52 -14.72 14.99 6.24
C LYS A 52 -13.51 15.62 6.93
N GLY A 53 -12.84 16.58 6.30
CA GLY A 53 -11.69 17.28 6.86
C GLY A 53 -10.38 16.51 6.77
N ARG A 54 -10.28 15.51 5.88
CA ARG A 54 -9.02 14.80 5.71
C ARG A 54 -7.96 15.70 5.09
N ASP A 55 -6.71 15.38 5.34
CA ASP A 55 -5.57 16.27 5.11
C ASP A 55 -5.03 16.22 3.69
N VAL A 56 -4.75 17.41 3.15
CA VAL A 56 -4.06 17.62 1.89
C VAL A 56 -2.87 18.54 2.16
N MET A 57 -1.65 18.06 1.91
CA MET A 57 -0.44 18.84 2.11
C MET A 57 0.00 19.49 0.80
N GLN A 58 0.35 20.78 0.88
CA GLN A 58 0.87 21.48 -0.30
C GLN A 58 2.15 20.84 -0.84
N ASP A 59 3.05 20.41 0.05
CA ASP A 59 4.29 19.74 -0.35
C ASP A 59 4.01 18.46 -1.16
N THR A 60 2.99 17.72 -0.79
CA THR A 60 2.59 16.50 -1.51
C THR A 60 1.98 16.84 -2.87
N LEU A 61 1.15 17.89 -2.95
CA LEU A 61 0.63 18.38 -4.24
C LEU A 61 1.78 18.80 -5.16
N ASP A 62 2.75 19.52 -4.63
CA ASP A 62 3.92 19.96 -5.38
C ASP A 62 4.73 18.75 -5.88
N TRP A 63 4.88 17.74 -5.05
CA TRP A 63 5.55 16.50 -5.42
C TRP A 63 4.84 15.79 -6.57
N TRP A 64 3.49 15.67 -6.53
CA TRP A 64 2.71 15.08 -7.62
C TRP A 64 2.90 15.86 -8.92
N ALA A 65 3.02 17.18 -8.85
CA ALA A 65 3.25 18.02 -10.02
C ALA A 65 4.61 17.75 -10.70
N THR A 66 5.58 17.17 -9.98
CA THR A 66 6.89 16.80 -10.53
C THR A 66 6.91 15.40 -11.16
N GLN A 67 5.86 14.61 -10.99
CA GLN A 67 5.82 13.24 -11.48
C GLN A 67 5.49 13.19 -12.98
N PRO A 68 5.89 12.11 -13.68
CA PRO A 68 5.46 11.89 -15.07
C PRO A 68 3.94 11.95 -15.17
N LYS A 69 3.45 12.47 -16.30
CA LYS A 69 2.03 12.73 -16.51
C LYS A 69 1.16 11.48 -16.31
N GLU A 70 1.60 10.33 -16.81
CA GLU A 70 0.83 9.08 -16.69
C GLU A 70 0.64 8.68 -15.22
N ILE A 71 1.66 8.89 -14.40
CA ILE A 71 1.64 8.56 -12.97
C ILE A 71 0.70 9.49 -12.21
N SER A 72 0.81 10.79 -12.43
CA SER A 72 -0.05 11.76 -11.77
C SER A 72 -1.49 11.67 -12.25
N ASP A 73 -1.74 11.42 -13.54
CA ASP A 73 -3.08 11.23 -14.07
C ASP A 73 -3.76 10.00 -13.45
N GLU A 74 -3.03 8.89 -13.29
CA GLU A 74 -3.57 7.69 -12.64
C GLU A 74 -3.92 7.96 -11.17
N ALA A 75 -3.06 8.64 -10.45
CA ALA A 75 -3.30 8.95 -9.04
C ALA A 75 -4.38 10.00 -8.82
N LEU A 76 -4.45 11.03 -9.66
CA LEU A 76 -5.26 12.23 -9.44
C LEU A 76 -6.51 12.32 -10.32
N GLY A 77 -6.61 11.54 -11.41
CA GLY A 77 -7.75 11.60 -12.34
C GLY A 77 -9.07 11.25 -11.65
N ASP A 78 -10.19 11.79 -12.17
CA ASP A 78 -11.51 11.71 -11.53
C ASP A 78 -12.29 10.43 -11.84
N LYS A 79 -11.85 9.62 -12.78
CA LYS A 79 -12.61 8.44 -13.24
C LYS A 79 -12.46 7.24 -12.33
N ASP A 80 -13.52 6.44 -12.27
CA ASP A 80 -13.50 5.10 -11.65
C ASP A 80 -13.10 5.10 -10.17
N ARG A 81 -13.50 6.14 -9.44
CA ARG A 81 -13.26 6.20 -8.00
C ARG A 81 -14.40 5.57 -7.24
N ILE A 82 -14.06 4.75 -6.25
CA ILE A 82 -15.04 4.08 -5.40
C ILE A 82 -15.29 4.87 -4.13
N SER A 83 -16.44 4.64 -3.51
CA SER A 83 -16.80 5.28 -2.23
C SER A 83 -15.93 4.76 -1.08
N LEU A 84 -15.92 5.50 0.02
CA LEU A 84 -15.24 5.07 1.24
C LEU A 84 -15.82 3.77 1.79
N GLU A 85 -17.13 3.56 1.69
CA GLU A 85 -17.75 2.29 2.11
C GLU A 85 -17.28 1.11 1.25
N GLU A 86 -17.22 1.32 -0.07
CA GLU A 86 -16.69 0.31 -1.00
C GLU A 86 -15.22 0.00 -0.69
N MET A 87 -14.43 1.01 -0.38
CA MET A 87 -13.04 0.83 0.04
C MET A 87 -12.94 -0.12 1.23
N ILE A 88 -13.71 0.16 2.29
CA ILE A 88 -13.72 -0.67 3.50
C ILE A 88 -14.11 -2.10 3.18
N LYS A 89 -15.19 -2.30 2.43
CA LYS A 89 -15.67 -3.64 2.03
C LYS A 89 -14.61 -4.39 1.22
N THR A 90 -13.98 -3.71 0.27
CA THR A 90 -12.99 -4.33 -0.62
C THR A 90 -11.75 -4.76 0.17
N ILE A 91 -11.21 -3.88 0.99
CA ILE A 91 -10.04 -4.21 1.83
C ILE A 91 -10.38 -5.35 2.80
N ASN A 92 -11.53 -5.27 3.47
CA ASN A 92 -11.93 -6.30 4.44
C ASN A 92 -12.08 -7.67 3.79
N LYS A 93 -12.76 -7.75 2.65
CA LYS A 93 -12.95 -9.00 1.93
C LYS A 93 -11.62 -9.58 1.44
N TRP A 94 -10.78 -8.74 0.86
CA TRP A 94 -9.47 -9.13 0.36
C TRP A 94 -8.55 -9.64 1.49
N SER A 95 -8.67 -9.07 2.68
CA SER A 95 -7.83 -9.39 3.84
C SER A 95 -8.18 -10.69 4.53
N VAL A 96 -9.31 -11.31 4.20
CA VAL A 96 -9.73 -12.58 4.83
C VAL A 96 -8.68 -13.66 4.58
N GLY A 97 -8.22 -14.31 5.65
CA GLY A 97 -7.22 -15.38 5.57
C GLY A 97 -5.76 -14.91 5.49
N VAL A 98 -5.51 -13.62 5.47
CA VAL A 98 -4.15 -13.09 5.51
C VAL A 98 -3.58 -13.18 6.92
N ASP A 99 -2.38 -13.75 7.05
CA ASP A 99 -1.71 -13.96 8.34
C ASP A 99 -0.78 -12.82 8.70
N VAL A 100 -0.13 -12.19 7.71
CA VAL A 100 0.89 -11.16 7.90
C VAL A 100 0.69 -10.05 6.86
N PHE A 101 0.75 -8.81 7.32
CA PHE A 101 0.53 -7.62 6.50
C PHE A 101 1.80 -6.77 6.44
N TRP A 102 2.33 -6.58 5.25
CA TRP A 102 3.53 -5.79 4.97
C TRP A 102 3.19 -4.46 4.34
N CYS A 103 4.03 -3.46 4.60
CA CYS A 103 4.13 -2.25 3.80
C CYS A 103 5.53 -1.67 3.96
N GLN A 104 5.86 -0.68 3.17
CA GLN A 104 7.14 0.00 3.31
C GLN A 104 6.97 1.24 4.20
N GLY A 105 7.08 1.01 5.52
CA GLY A 105 6.90 2.02 6.55
C GLY A 105 5.46 2.04 7.10
N PRO A 106 5.14 1.21 8.13
CA PRO A 106 3.78 1.11 8.68
C PRO A 106 3.27 2.39 9.34
N LEU A 107 4.15 3.30 9.71
CA LEU A 107 3.75 4.62 10.21
C LEU A 107 3.15 5.50 9.10
N PHE A 108 3.25 5.08 7.86
CA PHE A 108 2.57 5.71 6.73
C PHE A 108 1.33 4.91 6.33
N ASP A 109 1.48 3.83 5.58
CA ASP A 109 0.34 3.12 4.97
C ASP A 109 -0.67 2.62 6.00
N TYR A 110 -0.23 1.86 7.00
CA TYR A 110 -1.15 1.31 8.01
C TYR A 110 -1.64 2.36 8.99
N ALA A 111 -0.84 3.38 9.31
CA ALA A 111 -1.30 4.49 10.14
C ALA A 111 -2.42 5.27 9.46
N ILE A 112 -2.30 5.52 8.16
CA ILE A 112 -3.33 6.22 7.38
C ILE A 112 -4.60 5.39 7.28
N LEU A 113 -4.48 4.10 6.92
CA LEU A 113 -5.63 3.20 6.84
C LEU A 113 -6.33 3.06 8.20
N GLN A 114 -5.57 2.88 9.27
CA GLN A 114 -6.14 2.77 10.61
C GLN A 114 -6.88 4.04 11.01
N ASN A 115 -6.34 5.19 10.67
CA ASN A 115 -6.96 6.48 10.95
C ASN A 115 -8.30 6.64 10.21
N ILE A 116 -8.33 6.35 8.90
CA ILE A 116 -9.57 6.50 8.14
C ILE A 116 -10.63 5.46 8.57
N TYR A 117 -10.22 4.24 8.86
CA TYR A 117 -11.14 3.23 9.41
C TYR A 117 -11.78 3.69 10.71
N LYS A 118 -10.96 4.25 11.62
CA LYS A 118 -11.45 4.79 12.89
C LYS A 118 -12.45 5.93 12.67
N GLN A 119 -12.12 6.85 11.75
CA GLN A 119 -13.01 7.97 11.41
C GLN A 119 -14.36 7.48 10.90
N LEU A 120 -14.36 6.39 10.12
CA LEU A 120 -15.58 5.81 9.55
C LEU A 120 -16.30 4.85 10.51
N GLY A 121 -15.76 4.61 11.71
CA GLY A 121 -16.37 3.77 12.72
C GLY A 121 -16.21 2.27 12.47
N HIS A 122 -15.17 1.85 11.75
CA HIS A 122 -14.91 0.45 11.44
C HIS A 122 -13.62 -0.05 12.10
N PRO A 123 -13.59 -1.30 12.61
CA PRO A 123 -12.32 -1.91 13.02
C PRO A 123 -11.51 -2.29 11.78
N VAL A 124 -10.19 -2.22 11.89
CA VAL A 124 -9.28 -2.69 10.83
C VAL A 124 -9.27 -4.22 10.75
N PRO A 125 -9.01 -4.82 9.57
CA PRO A 125 -9.04 -6.27 9.40
C PRO A 125 -7.75 -6.97 9.82
N TRP A 126 -6.85 -6.29 10.50
CA TRP A 126 -5.60 -6.86 11.02
C TRP A 126 -5.44 -6.59 12.51
N GLN A 127 -4.58 -7.36 13.14
CA GLN A 127 -4.13 -7.13 14.51
C GLN A 127 -2.76 -6.44 14.49
N TYR A 128 -2.44 -5.63 15.51
CA TYR A 128 -1.20 -4.86 15.52
C TYR A 128 0.06 -5.73 15.38
N TRP A 129 0.03 -6.97 15.87
CA TRP A 129 1.17 -7.89 15.81
C TRP A 129 1.37 -8.53 14.43
N GLN A 130 0.41 -8.39 13.51
CA GLN A 130 0.51 -8.94 12.16
C GLN A 130 1.27 -8.03 11.19
N ILE A 131 1.57 -6.81 11.60
CA ILE A 131 2.17 -5.80 10.72
C ILE A 131 3.69 -5.99 10.62
N ARG A 132 4.23 -5.85 9.42
CA ARG A 132 5.67 -5.91 9.13
C ARG A 132 6.09 -4.73 8.27
N ASP A 133 7.34 -4.30 8.48
CA ASP A 133 7.96 -3.21 7.73
C ASP A 133 8.96 -3.77 6.72
N SER A 134 8.65 -3.65 5.43
CA SER A 134 9.55 -4.11 4.37
C SER A 134 10.85 -3.29 4.33
N ARG A 135 10.82 -2.01 4.72
CA ARG A 135 12.03 -1.18 4.77
C ARG A 135 13.05 -1.75 5.77
N THR A 136 12.59 -2.24 6.90
CA THR A 136 13.45 -2.89 7.89
C THR A 136 14.12 -4.11 7.28
N LEU A 137 13.35 -4.98 6.63
CA LEU A 137 13.91 -6.18 5.98
C LEU A 137 14.91 -5.78 4.89
N PHE A 138 14.56 -4.81 4.05
CA PHE A 138 15.43 -4.37 2.94
C PHE A 138 16.74 -3.77 3.44
N SER A 139 16.76 -3.19 4.64
CA SER A 139 17.98 -2.61 5.23
C SER A 139 18.99 -3.65 5.70
N LEU A 140 18.59 -4.93 5.78
CA LEU A 140 19.47 -6.02 6.25
C LEU A 140 20.41 -6.53 5.16
N VAL A 141 20.23 -6.12 3.93
CA VAL A 141 21.07 -6.54 2.79
C VAL A 141 21.57 -5.31 2.04
N PRO A 142 22.73 -5.41 1.35
CA PRO A 142 23.22 -4.33 0.51
C PRO A 142 22.26 -4.04 -0.63
N LYS A 143 22.20 -2.79 -1.09
CA LYS A 143 21.43 -2.43 -2.29
C LYS A 143 21.98 -3.18 -3.50
N ASP A 144 21.08 -3.75 -4.29
CA ASP A 144 21.42 -4.38 -5.55
C ASP A 144 21.61 -3.27 -6.63
N PRO A 145 22.83 -3.07 -7.18
CA PRO A 145 23.06 -2.05 -8.19
C PRO A 145 22.34 -2.35 -9.51
N ASN A 146 21.91 -3.60 -9.71
CA ASN A 146 21.21 -4.04 -10.93
C ASN A 146 19.69 -4.09 -10.75
N GLU A 147 19.17 -3.55 -9.65
CA GLU A 147 17.74 -3.56 -9.39
C GLU A 147 16.99 -2.78 -10.47
N GLN A 148 16.06 -3.48 -11.15
CA GLN A 148 15.20 -2.89 -12.16
C GLN A 148 13.83 -2.61 -11.55
N ARG A 149 13.32 -1.40 -11.75
CA ARG A 149 12.03 -1.00 -11.22
C ARG A 149 11.23 -0.24 -12.26
N THR A 150 10.00 -0.73 -12.54
CA THR A 150 9.03 -0.08 -13.42
C THR A 150 7.76 0.22 -12.64
N GLY A 151 6.94 1.15 -13.13
CA GLY A 151 5.65 1.47 -12.51
C GLY A 151 5.75 2.14 -11.15
N MET A 152 6.88 2.78 -10.82
CA MET A 152 7.05 3.51 -9.57
C MET A 152 5.90 4.48 -9.34
N HIS A 153 5.40 4.54 -8.09
CA HIS A 153 4.28 5.37 -7.65
C HIS A 153 2.92 4.97 -8.23
N ASN A 154 2.82 3.75 -8.80
CA ASN A 154 1.56 3.05 -8.98
C ASN A 154 1.44 2.07 -7.81
N ALA A 155 0.35 2.15 -7.06
CA ALA A 155 0.21 1.38 -5.81
C ALA A 155 0.29 -0.14 -6.04
N LEU A 156 -0.33 -0.65 -7.10
CA LEU A 156 -0.29 -2.10 -7.39
C LEU A 156 1.11 -2.55 -7.84
N GLU A 157 1.74 -1.82 -8.76
CA GLU A 157 3.08 -2.13 -9.25
C GLU A 157 4.11 -2.09 -8.11
N ASP A 158 3.99 -1.11 -7.21
CA ASP A 158 4.84 -1.01 -6.03
C ASP A 158 4.70 -2.23 -5.12
N CYS A 159 3.47 -2.75 -4.96
CA CYS A 159 3.22 -3.97 -4.18
C CYS A 159 3.89 -5.20 -4.79
N TYR A 160 3.77 -5.39 -6.11
CA TYR A 160 4.43 -6.51 -6.80
C TYR A 160 5.94 -6.44 -6.63
N PHE A 161 6.52 -5.28 -6.86
CA PHE A 161 7.95 -5.08 -6.71
C PHE A 161 8.42 -5.41 -5.28
N GLN A 162 7.74 -4.88 -4.28
CA GLN A 162 8.11 -5.08 -2.88
C GLN A 162 7.92 -6.53 -2.44
N ALA A 163 6.83 -7.18 -2.83
CA ALA A 163 6.58 -8.58 -2.48
C ALA A 163 7.66 -9.50 -3.06
N LYS A 164 8.03 -9.31 -4.31
CA LYS A 164 9.12 -10.06 -4.95
C LYS A 164 10.46 -9.82 -4.25
N LYS A 165 10.70 -8.58 -3.83
CA LYS A 165 11.93 -8.24 -3.10
C LYS A 165 11.98 -8.92 -1.72
N VAL A 166 10.85 -9.01 -1.03
CA VAL A 166 10.75 -9.78 0.23
C VAL A 166 11.10 -11.24 -0.01
N GLN A 167 10.51 -11.87 -1.04
CA GLN A 167 10.82 -13.26 -1.40
C GLN A 167 12.30 -13.47 -1.68
N LYS A 168 12.90 -12.58 -2.44
CA LYS A 168 14.33 -12.63 -2.79
C LYS A 168 15.20 -12.54 -1.54
N ILE A 169 14.90 -11.62 -0.63
CA ILE A 169 15.68 -11.41 0.59
C ILE A 169 15.50 -12.58 1.56
N TYR A 170 14.30 -13.13 1.69
CA TYR A 170 14.08 -14.34 2.50
C TYR A 170 14.98 -15.48 2.03
N LYS A 171 15.06 -15.69 0.71
CA LYS A 171 15.95 -16.70 0.14
C LYS A 171 17.41 -16.37 0.39
N GLN A 172 17.81 -15.13 0.19
CA GLN A 172 19.19 -14.66 0.37
C GLN A 172 19.67 -14.84 1.81
N LEU A 173 18.79 -14.55 2.80
CA LEU A 173 19.07 -14.68 4.22
C LEU A 173 18.75 -16.07 4.78
N ASN A 174 18.26 -16.97 3.94
CA ASN A 174 17.87 -18.33 4.35
C ASN A 174 16.84 -18.34 5.49
N ILE A 175 15.86 -17.45 5.41
CA ILE A 175 14.75 -17.39 6.37
C ILE A 175 13.78 -18.53 6.06
N LYS A 176 13.41 -19.29 7.10
CA LYS A 176 12.53 -20.47 7.00
C LYS A 176 11.35 -20.37 7.95
#